data_47181a8af768165d92a1183ee83f2eab
#
_entry.id   47181a8af768165d92a1183ee83f2eab
#
_cell.length_a   1.000
_cell.length_b   1.000
_cell.length_c   1.000
_cell.angle_alpha   90.00
_cell.angle_beta   90.00
_cell.angle_gamma   90.00
#
_symmetry.space_group_name_H-M   'P 1'
#
loop_
_entity.id
_entity.type
_entity.pdbx_description
1 polymer ?
#
loop_
_entity_poly.entity_id
_entity_poly.type
_entity_poly.pdbx_seq_one_letter_code
_entity_poly.pdbx_strand_id
1 'polypeptide(L)'
;MAKIDFTKAKADIAQIVDIVKTVPAALQERCFELLFDAAFTEPHLPSADLPPKEKTGEAVHSKENSPLPDKKLPANVMAFTVRNGVTKEQLEKLFMLDHDPLLPIYKIPAGNISKSQLTKVLMILLENGLLNNALTAQYSELREAVKDDGLHDGNFNKVLKRNHALFRGAISETSIDENGLVELTGAGMEKLAEVVKELG
;
A
#
# COMPACT_ATOMS: atom_id res chain seq x y z
N MET A 1 14.68 31.59 10.10
CA MET A 1 13.23 31.60 10.43
C MET A 1 12.51 32.25 9.26
N ALA A 2 11.83 31.47 8.45
CA ALA A 2 11.00 31.97 7.36
C ALA A 2 9.83 32.75 7.97
N LYS A 3 9.62 34.00 7.54
CA LYS A 3 8.45 34.79 7.94
C LYS A 3 7.21 34.16 7.27
N ILE A 4 6.31 33.64 8.08
CA ILE A 4 5.01 33.18 7.60
C ILE A 4 4.24 34.38 7.08
N ASP A 5 3.90 34.38 5.81
CA ASP A 5 3.03 35.40 5.22
C ASP A 5 1.57 35.08 5.58
N PHE A 6 1.11 35.69 6.66
CA PHE A 6 -0.25 35.48 7.16
C PHE A 6 -1.34 35.91 6.17
N THR A 7 -1.03 36.80 5.23
CA THR A 7 -2.02 37.26 4.22
C THR A 7 -2.28 36.16 3.20
N LYS A 8 -1.21 35.49 2.76
CA LYS A 8 -1.29 34.33 1.85
C LYS A 8 -1.94 33.14 2.55
N ALA A 9 -1.51 32.82 3.77
CA ALA A 9 -2.09 31.73 4.55
C ALA A 9 -3.60 31.90 4.78
N LYS A 10 -4.06 33.11 5.03
CA LYS A 10 -5.49 33.41 5.17
C LYS A 10 -6.28 33.18 3.88
N ALA A 11 -5.69 33.54 2.72
CA ALA A 11 -6.32 33.29 1.43
C ALA A 11 -6.42 31.80 1.11
N ASP A 12 -5.35 31.05 1.39
CA ASP A 12 -5.30 29.60 1.16
C ASP A 12 -6.31 28.86 2.06
N ILE A 13 -6.42 29.24 3.35
CA ILE A 13 -7.44 28.69 4.26
C ILE A 13 -8.86 29.01 3.78
N ALA A 14 -9.12 30.21 3.29
CA ALA A 14 -10.44 30.57 2.77
C ALA A 14 -10.83 29.68 1.57
N GLN A 15 -9.91 29.40 0.66
CA GLN A 15 -10.14 28.49 -0.47
C GLN A 15 -10.41 27.06 0.00
N ILE A 16 -9.65 26.55 0.97
CA ILE A 16 -9.88 25.22 1.56
C ILE A 16 -11.28 25.13 2.16
N VAL A 17 -11.70 26.13 2.94
CA VAL A 17 -13.04 26.16 3.54
C VAL A 17 -14.15 26.17 2.50
N ASP A 18 -13.98 26.89 1.39
CA ASP A 18 -14.97 26.94 0.32
C ASP A 18 -15.07 25.59 -0.42
N ILE A 19 -13.96 24.90 -0.64
CA ILE A 19 -13.95 23.53 -1.19
C ILE A 19 -14.64 22.56 -0.23
N VAL A 20 -14.32 22.60 1.06
CA VAL A 20 -14.89 21.71 2.07
C VAL A 20 -16.42 21.86 2.19
N LYS A 21 -16.97 23.06 2.02
CA LYS A 21 -18.42 23.28 2.03
C LYS A 21 -19.16 22.57 0.90
N THR A 22 -18.48 22.23 -0.18
CA THR A 22 -19.08 21.47 -1.31
C THR A 22 -19.17 19.97 -1.06
N VAL A 23 -18.51 19.48 -0.01
CA VAL A 23 -18.46 18.06 0.35
C VAL A 23 -19.56 17.72 1.38
N PRO A 24 -20.14 16.50 1.34
CA PRO A 24 -21.11 16.06 2.34
C PRO A 24 -20.59 16.23 3.78
N ALA A 25 -21.48 16.65 4.71
CA ALA A 25 -21.11 17.04 6.07
C ALA A 25 -20.28 15.97 6.82
N ALA A 26 -20.56 14.68 6.59
CA ALA A 26 -19.82 13.56 7.19
C ALA A 26 -18.35 13.46 6.75
N LEU A 27 -17.95 14.11 5.65
CA LEU A 27 -16.61 14.06 5.09
C LEU A 27 -15.87 15.40 5.20
N GLN A 28 -16.52 16.47 5.66
CA GLN A 28 -15.96 17.82 5.69
C GLN A 28 -14.73 17.93 6.57
N GLU A 29 -14.75 17.35 7.77
CA GLU A 29 -13.63 17.38 8.71
C GLU A 29 -12.39 16.70 8.10
N ARG A 30 -12.56 15.51 7.55
CA ARG A 30 -11.47 14.78 6.91
C ARG A 30 -10.93 15.47 5.66
N CYS A 31 -11.81 16.06 4.87
CA CYS A 31 -11.43 16.84 3.69
C CYS A 31 -10.62 18.08 4.09
N PHE A 32 -11.03 18.79 5.15
CA PHE A 32 -10.32 19.95 5.67
C PHE A 32 -8.91 19.59 6.15
N GLU A 33 -8.75 18.53 6.94
CA GLU A 33 -7.45 18.04 7.41
C GLU A 33 -6.50 17.76 6.25
N LEU A 34 -6.95 16.98 5.25
CA LEU A 34 -6.12 16.60 4.10
C LEU A 34 -5.68 17.82 3.27
N LEU A 35 -6.60 18.77 3.03
CA LEU A 35 -6.28 19.97 2.25
C LEU A 35 -5.38 20.93 3.03
N PHE A 36 -5.57 21.02 4.35
CA PHE A 36 -4.74 21.84 5.22
C PHE A 36 -3.31 21.30 5.28
N ASP A 37 -3.15 19.99 5.48
CA ASP A 37 -1.83 19.34 5.48
C ASP A 37 -1.13 19.50 4.13
N ALA A 38 -1.84 19.33 3.02
CA ALA A 38 -1.29 19.51 1.69
C ALA A 38 -0.86 20.96 1.39
N ALA A 39 -1.54 21.97 1.99
CA ALA A 39 -1.25 23.38 1.76
C ALA A 39 -0.14 23.92 2.67
N PHE A 40 0.01 23.38 3.89
CA PHE A 40 0.89 23.95 4.92
C PHE A 40 2.00 23.01 5.40
N THR A 41 1.99 21.72 5.02
CA THR A 41 3.10 20.81 5.27
C THR A 41 4.08 20.89 4.11
N GLU A 42 5.23 21.52 4.27
CA GLU A 42 6.27 21.55 3.26
C GLU A 42 6.77 20.10 2.98
N PRO A 43 6.80 19.66 1.71
CA PRO A 43 7.47 18.42 1.38
C PRO A 43 8.96 18.60 1.62
N HIS A 44 9.52 17.93 2.60
CA HIS A 44 10.96 17.80 2.78
C HIS A 44 11.52 16.98 1.60
N LEU A 45 11.84 17.67 0.50
CA LEU A 45 12.66 17.12 -0.56
C LEU A 45 14.12 17.47 -0.26
N PRO A 46 15.04 16.49 -0.21
CA PRO A 46 16.46 16.81 -0.19
C PRO A 46 16.85 17.42 -1.54
N SER A 47 17.40 18.61 -1.47
CA SER A 47 17.98 19.32 -2.61
C SER A 47 19.11 18.50 -3.22
N ALA A 48 18.98 18.16 -4.48
CA ALA A 48 20.11 17.79 -5.31
C ALA A 48 20.12 18.72 -6.53
N ASP A 49 21.17 19.53 -6.61
CA ASP A 49 21.49 20.42 -7.70
C ASP A 49 21.57 19.70 -9.04
N LEU A 50 20.89 20.24 -10.05
CA LEU A 50 21.21 19.99 -11.45
C LEU A 50 21.07 21.27 -12.28
N PRO A 51 22.06 21.56 -13.16
CA PRO A 51 22.09 22.76 -13.97
C PRO A 51 21.17 22.64 -15.23
N PRO A 52 20.81 23.79 -15.85
CA PRO A 52 19.82 23.81 -16.92
C PRO A 52 20.46 23.49 -18.29
N LYS A 53 19.76 22.77 -19.16
CA LYS A 53 19.99 22.81 -20.60
C LYS A 53 18.71 22.70 -21.42
N GLU A 54 18.64 23.63 -22.28
CA GLU A 54 17.77 24.10 -23.34
C GLU A 54 17.13 23.07 -24.28
N LYS A 55 16.02 23.56 -24.78
CA LYS A 55 15.13 23.31 -25.93
C LYS A 55 15.75 22.71 -27.19
N THR A 56 14.95 21.90 -27.87
CA THR A 56 14.45 21.93 -29.29
C THR A 56 13.96 20.53 -29.61
N GLY A 57 12.71 20.28 -29.95
CA GLY A 57 12.01 20.61 -31.16
C GLY A 57 11.71 19.36 -31.96
N GLU A 58 10.46 19.14 -32.20
CA GLU A 58 9.76 18.64 -33.38
C GLU A 58 8.84 17.42 -33.22
N ALA A 59 7.64 17.67 -33.68
CA ALA A 59 6.48 16.80 -33.67
C ALA A 59 6.57 15.68 -34.71
N VAL A 60 6.06 14.48 -34.36
CA VAL A 60 5.41 13.61 -35.37
C VAL A 60 4.20 12.92 -34.72
N HIS A 61 3.06 13.13 -35.37
CA HIS A 61 1.77 12.50 -35.11
C HIS A 61 1.85 10.98 -35.22
N SER A 62 1.26 10.27 -34.22
CA SER A 62 0.52 9.04 -34.50
C SER A 62 -0.46 8.70 -33.36
N LYS A 63 -1.73 8.84 -33.69
CA LYS A 63 -2.95 8.10 -33.30
C LYS A 63 -3.08 7.56 -31.87
N GLU A 64 -4.05 8.21 -31.22
CA GLU A 64 -5.06 7.66 -30.29
C GLU A 64 -4.91 6.18 -29.92
N ASN A 65 -4.43 5.98 -28.72
CA ASN A 65 -4.98 5.10 -27.71
C ASN A 65 -4.57 5.76 -26.40
N SER A 66 -5.47 6.47 -25.77
CA SER A 66 -5.25 7.01 -24.41
C SER A 66 -5.12 5.83 -23.46
N PRO A 67 -3.91 5.51 -22.92
CA PRO A 67 -3.83 4.65 -21.77
C PRO A 67 -4.48 5.43 -20.62
N LEU A 68 -5.42 4.79 -19.93
CA LEU A 68 -5.87 5.20 -18.61
C LEU A 68 -4.62 5.59 -17.78
N PRO A 69 -4.68 6.64 -16.95
CA PRO A 69 -3.52 7.07 -16.18
C PRO A 69 -3.00 5.89 -15.37
N ASP A 70 -1.76 5.48 -15.63
CA ASP A 70 -1.07 4.42 -14.90
C ASP A 70 -1.20 4.70 -13.41
N LYS A 71 -2.04 3.93 -12.71
CA LYS A 71 -2.23 4.07 -11.28
C LYS A 71 -0.87 3.78 -10.63
N LYS A 72 -0.24 4.81 -10.10
CA LYS A 72 1.07 4.68 -9.46
C LYS A 72 0.91 3.80 -8.23
N LEU A 73 1.79 2.80 -8.09
CA LEU A 73 1.84 1.98 -6.88
C LEU A 73 2.05 2.87 -5.64
N PRO A 74 1.40 2.54 -4.51
CA PRO A 74 1.66 3.21 -3.24
C PRO A 74 3.14 3.19 -2.87
N ALA A 75 3.63 4.23 -2.16
CA ALA A 75 5.04 4.43 -1.91
C ALA A 75 5.72 3.23 -1.19
N ASN A 76 5.05 2.66 -0.20
CA ASN A 76 5.57 1.51 0.55
C ASN A 76 5.64 0.24 -0.31
N VAL A 77 4.65 0.03 -1.20
CA VAL A 77 4.67 -1.08 -2.15
C VAL A 77 5.74 -0.87 -3.21
N MET A 78 5.92 0.36 -3.70
CA MET A 78 7.00 0.69 -4.62
C MET A 78 8.37 0.43 -3.98
N ALA A 79 8.57 0.87 -2.73
CA ALA A 79 9.81 0.59 -1.99
C ALA A 79 10.04 -0.92 -1.81
N PHE A 80 8.99 -1.68 -1.50
CA PHE A 80 9.01 -3.15 -1.42
C PHE A 80 9.42 -3.77 -2.76
N THR A 81 8.80 -3.37 -3.87
CA THR A 81 9.07 -3.95 -5.21
C THR A 81 10.52 -3.70 -5.64
N VAL A 82 10.99 -2.45 -5.50
CA VAL A 82 12.37 -2.09 -5.85
C VAL A 82 13.39 -2.87 -5.00
N ARG A 83 13.18 -2.91 -3.68
CA ARG A 83 14.11 -3.55 -2.75
C ARG A 83 14.22 -5.06 -2.95
N ASN A 84 13.11 -5.72 -3.32
CA ASN A 84 13.04 -7.19 -3.41
C ASN A 84 13.04 -7.72 -4.85
N GLY A 85 13.21 -6.84 -5.85
CA GLY A 85 13.23 -7.25 -7.25
C GLY A 85 11.91 -7.89 -7.71
N VAL A 86 10.79 -7.32 -7.27
CA VAL A 86 9.44 -7.64 -7.75
C VAL A 86 9.08 -6.66 -8.85
N THR A 87 8.50 -7.12 -9.96
CA THR A 87 8.11 -6.25 -11.07
C THR A 87 6.63 -5.86 -11.00
N LYS A 88 6.25 -4.77 -11.67
CA LYS A 88 4.84 -4.35 -11.76
C LYS A 88 4.00 -5.41 -12.48
N GLU A 89 4.55 -6.03 -13.51
CA GLU A 89 3.88 -7.08 -14.28
C GLU A 89 3.57 -8.32 -13.41
N GLN A 90 4.42 -8.64 -12.42
CA GLN A 90 4.14 -9.71 -11.46
C GLN A 90 2.95 -9.35 -10.56
N LEU A 91 2.85 -8.08 -10.12
CA LEU A 91 1.71 -7.62 -9.35
C LEU A 91 0.42 -7.59 -10.19
N GLU A 92 0.49 -7.18 -11.45
CA GLU A 92 -0.65 -7.15 -12.38
C GLU A 92 -1.21 -8.54 -12.68
N LYS A 93 -0.40 -9.59 -12.57
CA LYS A 93 -0.88 -10.98 -12.65
C LYS A 93 -1.62 -11.44 -11.40
N LEU A 94 -1.40 -10.77 -10.27
CA LEU A 94 -1.99 -11.12 -8.98
C LEU A 94 -3.17 -10.22 -8.62
N PHE A 95 -3.19 -8.99 -9.14
CA PHE A 95 -4.19 -7.98 -8.82
C PHE A 95 -4.60 -7.20 -10.07
N MET A 96 -5.86 -6.90 -10.19
CA MET A 96 -6.34 -5.89 -11.15
C MET A 96 -6.08 -4.51 -10.56
N LEU A 97 -4.88 -3.96 -10.80
CA LEU A 97 -4.42 -2.72 -10.16
C LEU A 97 -5.24 -1.50 -10.55
N ASP A 98 -5.82 -1.50 -11.75
CA ASP A 98 -6.63 -0.40 -12.28
C ASP A 98 -8.11 -0.47 -11.85
N HIS A 99 -8.50 -1.56 -11.17
CA HIS A 99 -9.87 -1.74 -10.68
C HIS A 99 -10.07 -1.03 -9.33
N ASP A 100 -11.27 -0.46 -9.13
CA ASP A 100 -11.67 0.16 -7.87
C ASP A 100 -13.01 -0.42 -7.41
N PRO A 101 -13.06 -1.13 -6.29
CA PRO A 101 -11.96 -1.50 -5.40
C PRO A 101 -10.94 -2.46 -6.03
N LEU A 102 -9.71 -2.49 -5.51
CA LEU A 102 -8.67 -3.44 -5.92
C LEU A 102 -9.22 -4.87 -5.91
N LEU A 103 -9.04 -5.58 -7.02
CA LEU A 103 -9.54 -6.95 -7.15
C LEU A 103 -8.37 -7.94 -7.18
N PRO A 104 -8.23 -8.82 -6.17
CA PRO A 104 -7.27 -9.92 -6.20
C PRO A 104 -7.71 -10.99 -7.20
N ILE A 105 -6.80 -11.42 -8.08
CA ILE A 105 -7.04 -12.46 -9.09
C ILE A 105 -6.12 -13.67 -8.88
N TYR A 106 -5.23 -13.61 -7.91
CA TYR A 106 -4.37 -14.73 -7.55
C TYR A 106 -5.14 -15.92 -6.98
N LYS A 107 -4.57 -17.11 -7.15
CA LYS A 107 -5.08 -18.33 -6.54
C LYS A 107 -4.05 -18.92 -5.60
N ILE A 108 -4.47 -19.24 -4.39
CA ILE A 108 -3.62 -19.95 -3.44
C ILE A 108 -3.42 -21.40 -3.94
N PRO A 109 -2.18 -21.88 -4.08
CA PRO A 109 -1.94 -23.24 -4.51
C PRO A 109 -2.56 -24.27 -3.56
N ALA A 110 -3.26 -25.25 -4.10
CA ALA A 110 -3.74 -26.39 -3.33
C ALA A 110 -2.58 -27.31 -2.93
N GLY A 111 -2.67 -27.95 -1.77
CA GLY A 111 -1.68 -28.92 -1.32
C GLY A 111 -1.37 -28.80 0.16
N ASN A 112 -0.26 -28.20 0.54
CA ASN A 112 0.10 -28.05 1.94
C ASN A 112 -0.66 -26.90 2.61
N ILE A 113 -1.63 -27.24 3.45
CA ILE A 113 -2.51 -26.28 4.15
C ILE A 113 -1.69 -25.20 4.91
N SER A 114 -0.59 -25.58 5.56
CA SER A 114 0.26 -24.63 6.28
C SER A 114 0.96 -23.63 5.35
N LYS A 115 1.41 -24.10 4.16
CA LYS A 115 1.97 -23.20 3.13
C LYS A 115 0.89 -22.27 2.60
N SER A 116 -0.31 -22.79 2.32
CA SER A 116 -1.44 -22.01 1.82
C SER A 116 -1.88 -20.94 2.83
N GLN A 117 -1.96 -21.28 4.11
CA GLN A 117 -2.26 -20.34 5.19
C GLN A 117 -1.25 -19.20 5.25
N LEU A 118 0.05 -19.51 5.25
CA LEU A 118 1.11 -18.50 5.28
C LEU A 118 1.08 -17.62 4.03
N THR A 119 0.91 -18.25 2.84
CA THR A 119 0.77 -17.52 1.57
C THR A 119 -0.40 -16.53 1.62
N LYS A 120 -1.59 -16.97 2.10
CA LYS A 120 -2.75 -16.08 2.21
C LYS A 120 -2.48 -14.89 3.13
N VAL A 121 -1.89 -15.12 4.30
CA VAL A 121 -1.52 -14.05 5.25
C VAL A 121 -0.59 -13.02 4.61
N LEU A 122 0.45 -13.47 3.89
CA LEU A 122 1.39 -12.59 3.20
C LEU A 122 0.70 -11.79 2.09
N MET A 123 -0.22 -12.42 1.35
CA MET A 123 -0.96 -11.77 0.27
C MET A 123 -1.93 -10.69 0.80
N ILE A 124 -2.60 -10.92 1.94
CA ILE A 124 -3.45 -9.90 2.57
C ILE A 124 -2.64 -8.67 3.00
N LEU A 125 -1.45 -8.90 3.56
CA LEU A 125 -0.56 -7.78 3.92
C LEU A 125 -0.14 -6.97 2.68
N LEU A 126 0.05 -7.62 1.53
CA LEU A 126 0.31 -6.94 0.26
C LEU A 126 -0.92 -6.20 -0.26
N GLU A 127 -2.12 -6.80 -0.16
CA GLU A 127 -3.40 -6.15 -0.49
C GLU A 127 -3.57 -4.85 0.31
N ASN A 128 -3.34 -4.91 1.62
CA ASN A 128 -3.39 -3.72 2.48
C ASN A 128 -2.32 -2.69 2.09
N GLY A 129 -1.15 -3.15 1.67
CA GLY A 129 -0.12 -2.28 1.09
C GLY A 129 -0.61 -1.53 -0.15
N LEU A 130 -1.31 -2.22 -1.04
CA LEU A 130 -1.85 -1.66 -2.28
C LEU A 130 -3.06 -0.74 -2.03
N LEU A 131 -3.90 -1.05 -1.03
CA LEU A 131 -5.09 -0.27 -0.69
C LEU A 131 -4.77 0.94 0.19
N ASN A 132 -3.98 0.72 1.25
CA ASN A 132 -3.81 1.65 2.36
C ASN A 132 -2.37 2.16 2.50
N ASN A 133 -1.48 1.81 1.56
CA ASN A 133 -0.04 2.10 1.63
C ASN A 133 0.63 1.56 2.91
N ALA A 134 0.08 0.52 3.54
CA ALA A 134 0.60 -0.09 4.76
C ALA A 134 0.62 -1.62 4.63
N LEU A 135 1.81 -2.24 4.67
CA LEU A 135 1.98 -3.70 4.65
C LEU A 135 1.72 -4.29 6.05
N THR A 136 0.55 -3.95 6.59
CA THR A 136 0.10 -4.30 7.94
C THR A 136 -1.37 -4.73 7.92
N ALA A 137 -1.78 -5.54 8.89
CA ALA A 137 -3.18 -5.92 9.11
C ALA A 137 -3.43 -6.24 10.58
N GLN A 138 -4.66 -6.12 11.04
CA GLN A 138 -5.05 -6.68 12.33
C GLN A 138 -5.02 -8.20 12.26
N TYR A 139 -4.57 -8.86 13.34
CA TYR A 139 -4.57 -10.32 13.38
C TYR A 139 -5.97 -10.92 13.13
N SER A 140 -7.01 -10.29 13.67
CA SER A 140 -8.41 -10.70 13.45
C SER A 140 -8.79 -10.71 11.97
N GLU A 141 -8.40 -9.69 11.22
CA GLU A 141 -8.60 -9.58 9.77
C GLU A 141 -7.91 -10.74 9.02
N LEU A 142 -6.65 -11.02 9.34
CA LEU A 142 -5.90 -12.14 8.74
C LEU A 142 -6.60 -13.47 9.00
N ARG A 143 -7.09 -13.68 10.23
CA ARG A 143 -7.79 -14.91 10.63
C ARG A 143 -9.12 -15.08 9.89
N GLU A 144 -9.88 -14.01 9.74
CA GLU A 144 -11.16 -14.03 9.01
C GLU A 144 -10.95 -14.34 7.53
N ALA A 145 -10.03 -13.65 6.88
CA ALA A 145 -9.73 -13.87 5.46
C ALA A 145 -9.23 -15.30 5.17
N VAL A 146 -8.46 -15.90 6.08
CA VAL A 146 -8.04 -17.31 5.96
C VAL A 146 -9.21 -18.26 6.17
N LYS A 147 -10.21 -17.89 7.01
CA LYS A 147 -11.45 -18.68 7.17
C LYS A 147 -12.36 -18.60 5.95
N ASP A 148 -12.51 -17.42 5.38
CA ASP A 148 -13.36 -17.19 4.21
C ASP A 148 -12.87 -17.99 2.99
N ASP A 149 -11.57 -18.15 2.85
CA ASP A 149 -10.96 -19.03 1.82
C ASP A 149 -11.01 -20.53 2.19
N GLY A 150 -11.60 -20.91 3.32
CA GLY A 150 -11.65 -22.30 3.79
C GLY A 150 -10.29 -22.90 4.18
N LEU A 151 -9.28 -22.06 4.39
CA LEU A 151 -7.92 -22.49 4.72
C LEU A 151 -7.67 -22.58 6.24
N HIS A 152 -8.58 -22.05 7.07
CA HIS A 152 -8.39 -22.04 8.51
C HIS A 152 -8.60 -23.41 9.15
N ASP A 153 -7.60 -23.88 9.88
CA ASP A 153 -7.67 -25.10 10.71
C ASP A 153 -7.12 -24.85 12.13
N GLY A 154 -7.17 -25.89 12.98
CA GLY A 154 -6.64 -25.82 14.35
C GLY A 154 -5.11 -25.58 14.43
N ASN A 155 -4.38 -25.63 13.33
CA ASN A 155 -2.94 -25.42 13.27
C ASN A 155 -2.56 -24.00 12.84
N PHE A 156 -3.51 -23.16 12.40
CA PHE A 156 -3.24 -21.83 11.90
C PHE A 156 -2.31 -21.02 12.82
N ASN A 157 -2.65 -20.93 14.09
CA ASN A 157 -1.82 -20.23 15.09
C ASN A 157 -0.42 -20.84 15.24
N LYS A 158 -0.30 -22.17 15.11
CA LYS A 158 1.01 -22.86 15.17
C LYS A 158 1.85 -22.51 13.93
N VAL A 159 1.22 -22.38 12.77
CA VAL A 159 1.91 -21.97 11.53
C VAL A 159 2.47 -20.56 11.67
N LEU A 160 1.69 -19.61 12.17
CA LEU A 160 2.16 -18.24 12.39
C LEU A 160 3.28 -18.18 13.44
N LYS A 161 3.14 -18.87 14.57
CA LYS A 161 4.19 -18.93 15.60
C LYS A 161 5.50 -19.54 15.08
N ARG A 162 5.45 -20.59 14.27
CA ARG A 162 6.64 -21.18 13.64
C ARG A 162 7.34 -20.23 12.68
N ASN A 163 6.57 -19.33 12.07
CA ASN A 163 7.06 -18.31 11.13
C ASN A 163 7.13 -16.91 11.77
N HIS A 164 7.17 -16.82 13.10
CA HIS A 164 7.15 -15.54 13.83
C HIS A 164 8.25 -14.57 13.36
N ALA A 165 9.41 -15.06 12.94
CA ALA A 165 10.50 -14.25 12.43
C ALA A 165 10.13 -13.40 11.18
N LEU A 166 9.09 -13.78 10.45
CA LEU A 166 8.56 -13.03 9.30
C LEU A 166 7.72 -11.83 9.73
N PHE A 167 7.25 -11.83 10.98
CA PHE A 167 6.29 -10.86 11.49
C PHE A 167 6.82 -10.11 12.71
N ARG A 168 6.28 -8.93 12.94
CA ARG A 168 6.43 -8.21 14.20
C ARG A 168 5.08 -7.70 14.66
N GLY A 169 4.97 -7.35 15.94
CA GLY A 169 3.73 -6.91 16.58
C GLY A 169 2.97 -8.07 17.19
N ALA A 170 1.78 -8.38 16.68
CA ALA A 170 0.85 -9.35 17.27
C ALA A 170 1.36 -10.79 17.35
N ILE A 171 2.33 -11.19 16.51
CA ILE A 171 2.80 -12.58 16.40
C ILE A 171 4.19 -12.73 17.00
N SER A 172 4.32 -13.60 18.00
CA SER A 172 5.59 -14.01 18.59
C SER A 172 5.74 -15.54 18.57
N GLU A 173 6.91 -16.05 18.96
CA GLU A 173 7.14 -17.48 19.06
C GLU A 173 6.17 -18.18 20.04
N THR A 174 5.86 -17.51 21.12
CA THR A 174 5.09 -18.10 22.23
C THR A 174 3.63 -17.70 22.26
N SER A 175 3.30 -16.49 21.78
CA SER A 175 1.97 -15.90 21.90
C SER A 175 1.50 -15.23 20.61
N ILE A 176 0.20 -15.04 20.51
CA ILE A 176 -0.45 -14.20 19.51
C ILE A 176 -1.39 -13.26 20.24
N ASP A 177 -1.29 -11.97 19.96
CA ASP A 177 -2.25 -10.97 20.40
C ASP A 177 -3.38 -10.88 19.36
N GLU A 178 -4.57 -11.33 19.74
CA GLU A 178 -5.72 -11.40 18.82
C GLU A 178 -6.22 -10.02 18.38
N ASN A 179 -5.90 -8.96 19.10
CA ASN A 179 -6.26 -7.58 18.78
C ASN A 179 -5.06 -6.76 18.30
N GLY A 180 -3.91 -7.40 18.13
CA GLY A 180 -2.68 -6.72 17.78
C GLY A 180 -2.50 -6.55 16.28
N LEU A 181 -1.67 -5.56 15.93
CA LEU A 181 -1.27 -5.28 14.55
C LEU A 181 -0.12 -6.22 14.16
N VAL A 182 -0.23 -6.80 12.98
CA VAL A 182 0.79 -7.62 12.33
C VAL A 182 1.48 -6.79 11.25
N GLU A 183 2.80 -6.75 11.30
CA GLU A 183 3.64 -6.11 10.28
C GLU A 183 4.68 -7.11 9.75
N LEU A 184 5.21 -6.88 8.54
CA LEU A 184 6.31 -7.67 8.00
C LEU A 184 7.67 -7.18 8.52
N THR A 185 8.53 -8.12 8.87
CA THR A 185 9.97 -7.88 9.09
C THR A 185 10.70 -7.83 7.73
N GLY A 186 12.02 -7.56 7.73
CA GLY A 186 12.85 -7.69 6.52
C GLY A 186 12.76 -9.08 5.91
N ALA A 187 12.86 -10.15 6.73
CA ALA A 187 12.68 -11.54 6.30
C ALA A 187 11.26 -11.80 5.78
N GLY A 188 10.24 -11.17 6.38
CA GLY A 188 8.86 -11.24 5.92
C GLY A 188 8.67 -10.61 4.54
N MET A 189 9.31 -9.47 4.28
CA MET A 189 9.32 -8.82 2.96
C MET A 189 9.98 -9.69 1.88
N GLU A 190 11.12 -10.31 2.19
CA GLU A 190 11.79 -11.25 1.29
C GLU A 190 10.90 -12.45 0.99
N LYS A 191 10.27 -13.03 2.03
CA LYS A 191 9.35 -14.15 1.85
C LYS A 191 8.11 -13.78 1.05
N LEU A 192 7.55 -12.58 1.26
CA LEU A 192 6.46 -12.06 0.42
C LEU A 192 6.88 -11.95 -1.05
N ALA A 193 8.09 -11.45 -1.31
CA ALA A 193 8.60 -11.34 -2.67
C ALA A 193 8.78 -12.72 -3.36
N GLU A 194 9.21 -13.75 -2.62
CA GLU A 194 9.25 -15.12 -3.12
C GLU A 194 7.84 -15.60 -3.51
N VAL A 195 6.85 -15.37 -2.65
CA VAL A 195 5.46 -15.73 -2.91
C VAL A 195 4.92 -15.00 -4.14
N VAL A 196 5.16 -13.70 -4.25
CA VAL A 196 4.75 -12.91 -5.44
C VAL A 196 5.37 -13.47 -6.72
N LYS A 197 6.65 -13.83 -6.70
CA LYS A 197 7.35 -14.44 -7.86
C LYS A 197 6.88 -15.86 -8.17
N GLU A 198 6.45 -16.63 -7.15
CA GLU A 198 5.92 -17.98 -7.34
C GLU A 198 4.51 -17.98 -7.95
N LEU A 199 3.69 -16.99 -7.61
CA LEU A 199 2.29 -16.89 -8.05
C LEU A 199 2.12 -16.07 -9.33
N GLY A 200 3.00 -15.08 -9.60
CA GLY A 200 2.99 -14.19 -10.78
C GLY A 200 3.90 -14.68 -11.89
#